data_0cbef785b215b66689451e2a8b4dd4ee
#
_entry.id   0cbef785b215b66689451e2a8b4dd4ee
#
_cell.length_a   1.000
_cell.length_b   1.000
_cell.length_c   1.000
_cell.angle_alpha   90.00
_cell.angle_beta   90.00
_cell.angle_gamma   90.00
#
_symmetry.space_group_name_H-M   'P 1'
#
loop_
_entity.id
_entity.type
_entity.pdbx_description
1 polymer ?
#
loop_
_entity_poly.entity_id
_entity_poly.type
_entity_poly.pdbx_seq_one_letter_code
_entity_poly.pdbx_strand_id
1 'polypeptide(L)'
;ERGFDPKRFAFMPFGGGGALHTAALIEDVGLARAIVPRYPGVTSAMGCVIADMRQDFVQTINVLADRLDEGALAAFLQDHVSRGHALLKAARTTFESTDVVVELDMAYLGQTHTVAVPLPVTVANAQVVPPTRREITAAFDAAYLATYGRLLKNGTRRVMNLRTSVIGRRPKFDLATLAPKGGDVAASRKGHRAVFFAGDWHETAIYARLDLPVGAVIDGPAILEQPDTTVLVDPGLRATVDSFGNTIIERREG
;
A
#
# COMPACT_ATOMS: atom_id res chain seq x y z
N GLU A 1 -1.60 -7.94 16.18
CA GLU A 1 -2.87 -8.68 16.10
C GLU A 1 -2.89 -9.73 14.99
N ARG A 2 -2.11 -9.56 13.91
CA ARG A 2 -2.03 -10.51 12.78
C ARG A 2 -0.83 -11.47 12.87
N GLY A 3 -0.03 -11.42 13.93
CA GLY A 3 1.10 -12.33 14.17
C GLY A 3 2.30 -12.15 13.24
N PHE A 4 2.40 -11.02 12.54
CA PHE A 4 3.57 -10.72 11.71
C PHE A 4 4.74 -10.22 12.56
N ASP A 5 5.94 -10.72 12.27
CA ASP A 5 7.18 -10.26 12.89
C ASP A 5 7.64 -8.93 12.25
N PRO A 6 7.74 -7.82 13.01
CA PRO A 6 8.20 -6.53 12.50
C PRO A 6 9.58 -6.57 11.83
N LYS A 7 10.45 -7.47 12.26
CA LYS A 7 11.81 -7.67 11.69
C LYS A 7 11.80 -8.04 10.21
N ARG A 8 10.65 -8.49 9.68
CA ARG A 8 10.47 -8.86 8.27
C ARG A 8 9.93 -7.72 7.41
N PHE A 9 9.69 -6.54 8.01
CA PHE A 9 9.11 -5.40 7.32
C PHE A 9 10.12 -4.26 7.17
N ALA A 10 9.93 -3.48 6.10
CA ALA A 10 10.55 -2.18 5.95
C ALA A 10 9.57 -1.10 6.40
N PHE A 11 10.08 -0.08 7.09
CA PHE A 11 9.33 1.14 7.40
C PHE A 11 9.51 2.14 6.26
N MET A 12 8.45 2.78 5.82
CA MET A 12 8.52 3.83 4.80
C MET A 12 8.00 5.15 5.39
N PRO A 13 8.88 6.01 5.92
CA PRO A 13 8.51 7.34 6.40
C PRO A 13 8.15 8.26 5.23
N PHE A 14 7.12 9.07 5.39
CA PHE A 14 6.75 10.11 4.44
C PHE A 14 6.27 11.36 5.18
N GLY A 15 6.13 12.49 4.44
CA GLY A 15 5.94 13.80 5.03
C GLY A 15 7.27 14.43 5.49
N GLY A 16 7.25 15.72 5.80
CA GLY A 16 8.45 16.50 6.12
C GLY A 16 9.19 16.02 7.38
N GLY A 17 8.47 15.59 8.42
CA GLY A 17 9.06 15.15 9.70
C GLY A 17 9.25 13.65 9.83
N GLY A 18 8.64 12.83 8.94
CA GLY A 18 8.64 11.36 9.11
C GLY A 18 10.04 10.74 9.13
N ALA A 19 10.93 11.26 8.31
CA ALA A 19 12.29 10.74 8.18
C ALA A 19 13.19 10.99 9.39
N LEU A 20 12.86 11.96 10.25
CA LEU A 20 13.61 12.25 11.48
C LEU A 20 13.51 11.11 12.51
N HIS A 21 12.41 10.34 12.49
CA HIS A 21 12.17 9.27 13.46
C HIS A 21 12.64 7.89 12.98
N THR A 22 13.29 7.83 11.83
CA THR A 22 13.63 6.56 11.15
C THR A 22 14.56 5.69 11.98
N ALA A 23 15.62 6.27 12.51
CA ALA A 23 16.63 5.56 13.31
C ALA A 23 16.02 4.96 14.58
N ALA A 24 15.30 5.78 15.36
CA ALA A 24 14.64 5.33 16.59
C ALA A 24 13.65 4.18 16.32
N LEU A 25 12.86 4.24 15.24
CA LEU A 25 11.92 3.19 14.89
C LEU A 25 12.61 1.89 14.43
N ILE A 26 13.76 1.96 13.76
CA ILE A 26 14.55 0.77 13.44
C ILE A 26 15.03 0.10 14.73
N GLU A 27 15.45 0.87 15.72
CA GLU A 27 15.98 0.36 16.99
C GLU A 27 14.87 -0.15 17.90
N ASP A 28 13.85 0.67 18.20
CA ASP A 28 12.82 0.40 19.19
C ASP A 28 11.86 -0.72 18.74
N VAL A 29 11.50 -0.74 17.46
CA VAL A 29 10.59 -1.75 16.89
C VAL A 29 11.34 -2.97 16.38
N GLY A 30 12.66 -2.86 16.16
CA GLY A 30 13.48 -3.91 15.60
C GLY A 30 13.21 -4.17 14.12
N LEU A 31 12.90 -3.12 13.36
CA LEU A 31 12.66 -3.22 11.92
C LEU A 31 13.94 -3.61 11.17
N ALA A 32 13.79 -4.33 10.05
CA ALA A 32 14.92 -4.71 9.21
C ALA A 32 15.58 -3.48 8.58
N ARG A 33 14.77 -2.56 8.06
CA ARG A 33 15.23 -1.37 7.35
C ARG A 33 14.13 -0.31 7.26
N ALA A 34 14.52 0.89 6.85
CA ALA A 34 13.59 1.91 6.39
C ALA A 34 13.89 2.33 4.96
N ILE A 35 12.85 2.74 4.23
CA ILE A 35 12.93 3.25 2.86
C ILE A 35 12.41 4.68 2.89
N VAL A 36 13.30 5.66 2.85
CA VAL A 36 12.92 7.08 2.75
C VAL A 36 12.75 7.40 1.27
N PRO A 37 11.51 7.67 0.80
CA PRO A 37 11.28 8.01 -0.60
C PRO A 37 12.12 9.20 -1.06
N ARG A 38 12.40 9.28 -2.36
CA ARG A 38 13.18 10.42 -2.90
C ARG A 38 12.56 11.78 -2.57
N TYR A 39 11.23 11.88 -2.61
CA TYR A 39 10.46 13.09 -2.29
C TYR A 39 9.43 12.81 -1.18
N PRO A 40 9.87 12.64 0.08
CA PRO A 40 8.98 12.20 1.15
C PRO A 40 7.91 13.24 1.49
N GLY A 41 8.20 14.53 1.36
CA GLY A 41 7.26 15.63 1.63
C GLY A 41 6.04 15.64 0.70
N VAL A 42 6.18 15.10 -0.52
CA VAL A 42 5.11 15.06 -1.53
C VAL A 42 4.67 13.65 -1.93
N THR A 43 5.09 12.62 -1.20
CA THR A 43 4.78 11.21 -1.52
C THR A 43 3.27 10.96 -1.63
N SER A 44 2.47 11.55 -0.74
CA SER A 44 1.01 11.41 -0.79
C SER A 44 0.42 12.07 -2.05
N ALA A 45 0.87 13.26 -2.41
CA ALA A 45 0.42 13.93 -3.63
C ALA A 45 0.83 13.15 -4.89
N MET A 46 2.05 12.62 -4.91
CA MET A 46 2.52 11.76 -5.99
C MET A 46 1.68 10.48 -6.08
N GLY A 47 1.35 9.87 -4.93
CA GLY A 47 0.44 8.72 -4.86
C GLY A 47 -0.91 9.03 -5.50
N CYS A 48 -1.51 10.17 -5.21
CA CYS A 48 -2.78 10.61 -5.82
C CYS A 48 -2.67 10.79 -7.34
N VAL A 49 -1.52 11.28 -7.83
CA VAL A 49 -1.28 11.48 -9.27
C VAL A 49 -1.15 10.16 -10.03
N ILE A 50 -0.48 9.16 -9.45
CA ILE A 50 -0.18 7.88 -10.11
C ILE A 50 -1.17 6.76 -9.79
N ALA A 51 -2.04 6.95 -8.77
CA ALA A 51 -3.03 5.95 -8.39
C ALA A 51 -4.04 5.70 -9.49
N ASP A 52 -4.48 4.46 -9.60
CA ASP A 52 -5.64 4.09 -10.41
C ASP A 52 -6.89 4.81 -9.88
N MET A 53 -7.80 5.12 -10.78
CA MET A 53 -9.08 5.70 -10.39
C MET A 53 -10.03 4.58 -9.97
N ARG A 54 -10.50 4.61 -8.73
CA ARG A 54 -11.34 3.58 -8.16
C ARG A 54 -12.67 4.17 -7.69
N GLN A 55 -13.76 3.48 -8.01
CA GLN A 55 -15.11 3.75 -7.54
C GLN A 55 -15.64 2.55 -6.78
N ASP A 56 -15.95 2.76 -5.52
CA ASP A 56 -16.46 1.71 -4.64
C ASP A 56 -17.96 1.91 -4.37
N PHE A 57 -18.69 0.81 -4.49
CA PHE A 57 -20.12 0.74 -4.20
C PHE A 57 -20.37 -0.34 -3.15
N VAL A 58 -21.25 -0.05 -2.23
CA VAL A 58 -21.67 -1.00 -1.20
C VAL A 58 -23.20 -1.07 -1.18
N GLN A 59 -23.74 -2.29 -1.30
CA GLN A 59 -25.16 -2.57 -1.18
C GLN A 59 -25.40 -3.53 -0.02
N THR A 60 -26.19 -3.13 0.95
CA THR A 60 -26.63 -4.04 2.01
C THR A 60 -27.64 -5.03 1.47
N ILE A 61 -27.38 -6.32 1.68
CA ILE A 61 -28.23 -7.44 1.27
C ILE A 61 -28.90 -8.05 2.49
N ASN A 62 -28.12 -8.47 3.48
CA ASN A 62 -28.54 -8.97 4.78
C ASN A 62 -29.55 -10.14 4.73
N VAL A 63 -29.22 -11.19 3.97
CA VAL A 63 -30.05 -12.41 3.81
C VAL A 63 -29.23 -13.67 4.07
N LEU A 64 -29.93 -14.79 4.34
CA LEU A 64 -29.29 -16.09 4.35
C LEU A 64 -28.86 -16.49 2.94
N ALA A 65 -27.70 -17.13 2.81
CA ALA A 65 -27.12 -17.45 1.50
C ALA A 65 -28.02 -18.38 0.65
N ASP A 66 -28.77 -19.25 1.27
CA ASP A 66 -29.73 -20.14 0.62
C ASP A 66 -30.99 -19.40 0.10
N ARG A 67 -31.25 -18.20 0.63
CA ARG A 67 -32.37 -17.33 0.23
C ARG A 67 -31.93 -16.14 -0.64
N LEU A 68 -30.65 -16.09 -1.02
CA LEU A 68 -30.15 -15.03 -1.88
C LEU A 68 -30.86 -15.06 -3.23
N ASP A 69 -31.43 -13.93 -3.61
CA ASP A 69 -32.01 -13.75 -4.96
C ASP A 69 -30.88 -13.39 -5.93
N GLU A 70 -30.56 -14.33 -6.83
CA GLU A 70 -29.52 -14.17 -7.85
C GLU A 70 -29.87 -13.09 -8.87
N GLY A 71 -31.18 -12.89 -9.16
CA GLY A 71 -31.65 -11.83 -10.06
C GLY A 71 -31.46 -10.44 -9.45
N ALA A 72 -31.80 -10.27 -8.16
CA ALA A 72 -31.57 -9.04 -7.46
C ALA A 72 -30.05 -8.73 -7.32
N LEU A 73 -29.23 -9.75 -7.05
CA LEU A 73 -27.79 -9.61 -7.01
C LEU A 73 -27.22 -9.14 -8.37
N ALA A 74 -27.71 -9.74 -9.47
CA ALA A 74 -27.34 -9.35 -10.83
C ALA A 74 -27.70 -7.89 -11.12
N ALA A 75 -28.90 -7.45 -10.70
CA ALA A 75 -29.35 -6.07 -10.90
C ALA A 75 -28.50 -5.06 -10.15
N PHE A 76 -28.13 -5.34 -8.88
CA PHE A 76 -27.23 -4.48 -8.11
C PHE A 76 -25.83 -4.41 -8.74
N LEU A 77 -25.28 -5.55 -9.16
CA LEU A 77 -23.98 -5.60 -9.83
C LEU A 77 -23.99 -4.80 -11.12
N GLN A 78 -25.04 -4.94 -11.94
CA GLN A 78 -25.19 -4.22 -13.19
C GLN A 78 -25.29 -2.70 -12.95
N ASP A 79 -26.05 -2.26 -11.94
CA ASP A 79 -26.15 -0.84 -11.57
C ASP A 79 -24.78 -0.29 -11.15
N HIS A 80 -24.07 -1.00 -10.23
CA HIS A 80 -22.76 -0.58 -9.74
C HIS A 80 -21.74 -0.45 -10.88
N VAL A 81 -21.67 -1.45 -11.78
CA VAL A 81 -20.74 -1.43 -12.91
C VAL A 81 -21.07 -0.32 -13.88
N SER A 82 -22.36 -0.13 -14.20
CA SER A 82 -22.80 0.94 -15.10
C SER A 82 -22.48 2.32 -14.57
N ARG A 83 -22.76 2.56 -13.28
CA ARG A 83 -22.42 3.83 -12.59
C ARG A 83 -20.91 4.04 -12.50
N GLY A 84 -20.16 2.99 -12.17
CA GLY A 84 -18.71 3.05 -12.11
C GLY A 84 -18.10 3.43 -13.46
N HIS A 85 -18.52 2.80 -14.55
CA HIS A 85 -18.07 3.15 -15.89
C HIS A 85 -18.44 4.59 -16.28
N ALA A 86 -19.66 5.05 -15.92
CA ALA A 86 -20.06 6.43 -16.18
C ALA A 86 -19.18 7.45 -15.44
N LEU A 87 -18.83 7.17 -14.17
CA LEU A 87 -17.93 8.01 -13.39
C LEU A 87 -16.51 8.02 -13.95
N LEU A 88 -15.96 6.87 -14.37
CA LEU A 88 -14.66 6.81 -15.01
C LEU A 88 -14.66 7.59 -16.34
N LYS A 89 -15.71 7.46 -17.14
CA LYS A 89 -15.84 8.23 -18.40
C LYS A 89 -15.91 9.73 -18.15
N ALA A 90 -16.58 10.16 -17.08
CA ALA A 90 -16.68 11.59 -16.73
C ALA A 90 -15.35 12.19 -16.21
N ALA A 91 -14.41 11.38 -15.78
CA ALA A 91 -13.13 11.82 -15.22
C ALA A 91 -12.17 12.47 -16.24
N ARG A 92 -12.48 12.42 -17.54
CA ARG A 92 -11.67 13.02 -18.62
C ARG A 92 -10.20 12.62 -18.58
N THR A 93 -9.91 11.41 -18.14
CA THR A 93 -8.57 10.83 -18.12
C THR A 93 -8.53 9.54 -18.94
N THR A 94 -7.33 9.16 -19.39
CA THR A 94 -7.13 7.93 -20.17
C THR A 94 -6.89 6.75 -19.25
N PHE A 95 -7.55 5.64 -19.51
CA PHE A 95 -7.32 4.35 -18.84
C PHE A 95 -6.84 3.33 -19.89
N GLU A 96 -5.89 2.49 -19.50
CA GLU A 96 -5.42 1.36 -20.31
C GLU A 96 -6.43 0.20 -20.31
N SER A 97 -7.07 -0.01 -19.15
CA SER A 97 -8.11 -1.01 -18.95
C SER A 97 -9.06 -0.60 -17.83
N THR A 98 -10.15 -1.33 -17.72
CA THR A 98 -11.07 -1.20 -16.57
C THR A 98 -11.28 -2.57 -15.96
N ASP A 99 -11.03 -2.67 -14.65
CA ASP A 99 -11.27 -3.88 -13.87
C ASP A 99 -12.51 -3.71 -13.01
N VAL A 100 -13.23 -4.81 -12.80
CA VAL A 100 -14.32 -4.90 -11.83
C VAL A 100 -13.96 -5.96 -10.79
N VAL A 101 -13.93 -5.55 -9.53
CA VAL A 101 -13.69 -6.43 -8.39
C VAL A 101 -14.98 -6.51 -7.59
N VAL A 102 -15.43 -7.71 -7.30
CA VAL A 102 -16.65 -7.97 -6.53
C VAL A 102 -16.34 -8.83 -5.32
N GLU A 103 -16.87 -8.42 -4.19
CA GLU A 103 -16.75 -9.15 -2.93
C GLU A 103 -18.11 -9.16 -2.21
N LEU A 104 -18.37 -10.23 -1.47
CA LEU A 104 -19.44 -10.27 -0.49
C LEU A 104 -18.86 -10.26 0.93
N ASP A 105 -19.42 -9.41 1.80
CA ASP A 105 -19.19 -9.54 3.23
C ASP A 105 -20.08 -10.67 3.74
N MET A 106 -19.51 -11.78 4.17
CA MET A 106 -20.27 -12.95 4.62
C MET A 106 -19.81 -13.45 5.99
N ALA A 107 -20.70 -14.06 6.73
CA ALA A 107 -20.42 -14.68 8.02
C ALA A 107 -21.31 -15.91 8.23
N TYR A 108 -20.98 -16.76 9.19
CA TYR A 108 -22.00 -17.67 9.75
C TYR A 108 -22.97 -16.89 10.63
N LEU A 109 -24.22 -17.31 10.60
CA LEU A 109 -25.27 -16.72 11.43
C LEU A 109 -24.86 -16.73 12.92
N GLY A 110 -24.97 -15.58 13.58
CA GLY A 110 -24.53 -15.38 14.97
C GLY A 110 -23.10 -14.85 15.14
N GLN A 111 -22.31 -14.76 14.07
CA GLN A 111 -21.01 -14.11 14.12
C GLN A 111 -21.13 -12.59 13.86
N THR A 112 -20.29 -11.83 14.56
CA THR A 112 -20.23 -10.36 14.43
C THR A 112 -19.29 -9.93 13.29
N HIS A 113 -18.21 -10.67 13.08
CA HIS A 113 -17.21 -10.33 12.06
C HIS A 113 -17.49 -11.07 10.75
N THR A 114 -17.43 -10.34 9.67
CA THR A 114 -17.56 -10.89 8.32
C THR A 114 -16.19 -11.24 7.73
N VAL A 115 -16.20 -12.18 6.79
CA VAL A 115 -15.07 -12.46 5.90
C VAL A 115 -15.40 -11.83 4.55
N ALA A 116 -14.45 -11.12 3.97
CA ALA A 116 -14.54 -10.66 2.58
C ALA A 116 -14.37 -11.87 1.65
N VAL A 117 -15.37 -12.13 0.83
CA VAL A 117 -15.42 -13.26 -0.09
C VAL A 117 -15.30 -12.73 -1.51
N PRO A 118 -14.14 -12.84 -2.14
CA PRO A 118 -13.96 -12.43 -3.53
C PRO A 118 -14.79 -13.35 -4.45
N LEU A 119 -15.51 -12.72 -5.38
CA LEU A 119 -16.33 -13.43 -6.34
C LEU A 119 -15.73 -13.31 -7.74
N PRO A 120 -15.62 -14.42 -8.48
CA PRO A 120 -15.30 -14.36 -9.89
C PRO A 120 -16.51 -13.80 -10.63
N VAL A 121 -16.37 -12.61 -11.20
CA VAL A 121 -17.39 -12.03 -12.08
C VAL A 121 -16.80 -11.83 -13.46
N THR A 122 -17.59 -12.17 -14.48
CA THR A 122 -17.26 -11.86 -15.86
C THR A 122 -18.07 -10.64 -16.30
N VAL A 123 -17.37 -9.64 -16.81
CA VAL A 123 -17.99 -8.48 -17.44
C VAL A 123 -17.71 -8.56 -18.93
N ALA A 124 -18.75 -8.82 -19.72
CA ALA A 124 -18.64 -8.90 -21.17
C ALA A 124 -19.66 -7.92 -21.80
N ASN A 125 -19.19 -7.06 -22.71
CA ASN A 125 -20.03 -6.06 -23.39
C ASN A 125 -20.87 -5.20 -22.41
N ALA A 126 -20.25 -4.79 -21.30
CA ALA A 126 -20.88 -4.06 -20.18
C ALA A 126 -22.01 -4.83 -19.46
N GLN A 127 -22.16 -6.11 -19.71
CA GLN A 127 -23.06 -6.99 -18.96
C GLN A 127 -22.28 -7.79 -17.92
N VAL A 128 -22.86 -7.91 -16.73
CA VAL A 128 -22.27 -8.65 -15.61
C VAL A 128 -22.96 -10.00 -15.50
N VAL A 129 -22.17 -11.06 -15.54
CA VAL A 129 -22.66 -12.42 -15.24
C VAL A 129 -22.39 -12.67 -13.76
N PRO A 130 -23.42 -12.70 -12.89
CA PRO A 130 -23.24 -12.95 -11.47
C PRO A 130 -22.90 -14.41 -11.21
N PRO A 131 -22.17 -14.72 -10.12
CA PRO A 131 -21.98 -16.08 -9.69
C PRO A 131 -23.28 -16.66 -9.13
N THR A 132 -23.47 -17.97 -9.29
CA THR A 132 -24.57 -18.73 -8.71
C THR A 132 -24.42 -18.85 -7.19
N ARG A 133 -25.49 -19.13 -6.46
CA ARG A 133 -25.47 -19.42 -5.01
C ARG A 133 -24.48 -20.52 -4.65
N ARG A 134 -24.32 -21.53 -5.50
CA ARG A 134 -23.36 -22.62 -5.31
C ARG A 134 -21.92 -22.11 -5.35
N GLU A 135 -21.59 -21.27 -6.31
CA GLU A 135 -20.25 -20.66 -6.44
C GLU A 135 -19.98 -19.70 -5.28
N ILE A 136 -20.96 -18.90 -4.87
CA ILE A 136 -20.87 -18.03 -3.69
C ILE A 136 -20.59 -18.84 -2.42
N THR A 137 -21.30 -19.95 -2.23
CA THR A 137 -21.10 -20.83 -1.08
C THR A 137 -19.71 -21.44 -1.07
N ALA A 138 -19.22 -21.91 -2.22
CA ALA A 138 -17.88 -22.46 -2.34
C ALA A 138 -16.80 -21.41 -2.10
N ALA A 139 -16.97 -20.19 -2.62
CA ALA A 139 -16.05 -19.07 -2.38
C ALA A 139 -16.01 -18.67 -0.90
N PHE A 140 -17.17 -18.63 -0.23
CA PHE A 140 -17.22 -18.38 1.22
C PHE A 140 -16.45 -19.44 2.01
N ASP A 141 -16.68 -20.72 1.72
CA ASP A 141 -16.02 -21.80 2.43
C ASP A 141 -14.49 -21.74 2.25
N ALA A 142 -14.02 -21.42 1.05
CA ALA A 142 -12.59 -21.25 0.78
C ALA A 142 -12.02 -20.04 1.55
N ALA A 143 -12.67 -18.88 1.51
CA ALA A 143 -12.24 -17.68 2.19
C ALA A 143 -12.25 -17.84 3.72
N TYR A 144 -13.30 -18.47 4.25
CA TYR A 144 -13.45 -18.73 5.67
C TYR A 144 -12.37 -19.72 6.19
N LEU A 145 -12.14 -20.79 5.43
CA LEU A 145 -11.08 -21.75 5.74
C LEU A 145 -9.69 -21.12 5.75
N ALA A 146 -9.41 -20.27 4.76
CA ALA A 146 -8.14 -19.54 4.70
C ALA A 146 -7.95 -18.57 5.88
N THR A 147 -9.05 -17.98 6.38
CA THR A 147 -9.00 -17.00 7.48
C THR A 147 -8.90 -17.67 8.84
N TYR A 148 -9.67 -18.75 9.09
CA TYR A 148 -9.84 -19.34 10.41
C TYR A 148 -9.30 -20.78 10.54
N GLY A 149 -8.80 -21.38 9.47
CA GLY A 149 -8.23 -22.73 9.45
C GLY A 149 -9.25 -23.87 9.60
N ARG A 150 -10.55 -23.55 9.71
CA ARG A 150 -11.61 -24.54 9.87
C ARG A 150 -12.97 -24.02 9.40
N LEU A 151 -13.86 -24.92 9.00
CA LEU A 151 -15.26 -24.61 8.70
C LEU A 151 -16.16 -24.98 9.89
N LEU A 152 -17.28 -24.27 10.06
CA LEU A 152 -18.30 -24.66 11.02
C LEU A 152 -19.23 -25.69 10.36
N LYS A 153 -19.24 -26.91 10.91
CA LYS A 153 -20.17 -27.96 10.50
C LYS A 153 -21.61 -27.47 10.73
N ASN A 154 -22.46 -27.53 9.70
CA ASN A 154 -23.87 -27.11 9.73
C ASN A 154 -24.09 -25.61 10.04
N GLY A 155 -23.08 -24.76 9.87
CA GLY A 155 -23.23 -23.30 10.04
C GLY A 155 -24.08 -22.71 8.91
N THR A 156 -25.13 -21.97 9.28
CA THR A 156 -25.95 -21.22 8.31
C THR A 156 -25.16 -19.99 7.85
N ARG A 157 -24.97 -19.82 6.55
CA ARG A 157 -24.23 -18.70 5.96
C ARG A 157 -25.15 -17.51 5.73
N ARG A 158 -24.65 -16.31 6.00
CA ARG A 158 -25.37 -15.05 5.80
C ARG A 158 -24.54 -14.12 4.92
N VAL A 159 -25.18 -13.53 3.92
CA VAL A 159 -24.63 -12.44 3.11
C VAL A 159 -25.04 -11.13 3.74
N MET A 160 -24.09 -10.27 4.07
CA MET A 160 -24.32 -8.98 4.70
C MET A 160 -24.33 -7.86 3.67
N ASN A 161 -23.25 -7.72 2.90
CA ASN A 161 -23.12 -6.66 1.92
C ASN A 161 -22.55 -7.22 0.61
N LEU A 162 -22.92 -6.58 -0.48
CA LEU A 162 -22.22 -6.64 -1.75
C LEU A 162 -21.29 -5.43 -1.85
N ARG A 163 -20.03 -5.67 -2.16
CA ARG A 163 -19.03 -4.63 -2.50
C ARG A 163 -18.64 -4.78 -3.96
N THR A 164 -18.67 -3.69 -4.68
CA THR A 164 -18.22 -3.65 -6.08
C THR A 164 -17.25 -2.51 -6.26
N SER A 165 -16.07 -2.77 -6.79
CA SER A 165 -15.08 -1.75 -7.14
C SER A 165 -14.89 -1.74 -8.65
N VAL A 166 -15.08 -0.59 -9.26
CA VAL A 166 -14.78 -0.35 -10.68
C VAL A 166 -13.51 0.48 -10.76
N ILE A 167 -12.47 -0.07 -11.38
CA ILE A 167 -11.10 0.46 -11.33
C ILE A 167 -10.64 0.77 -12.74
N GLY A 168 -10.42 2.05 -13.04
CA GLY A 168 -9.77 2.50 -14.26
C GLY A 168 -8.26 2.46 -14.09
N ARG A 169 -7.59 1.54 -14.78
CA ARG A 169 -6.13 1.40 -14.76
C ARG A 169 -5.48 2.50 -15.56
N ARG A 170 -4.65 3.29 -14.90
CA ARG A 170 -3.90 4.36 -15.54
C ARG A 170 -2.55 3.84 -16.06
N PRO A 171 -1.98 4.47 -17.10
CA PRO A 171 -0.60 4.22 -17.50
C PRO A 171 0.33 4.33 -16.29
N LYS A 172 1.19 3.34 -16.10
CA LYS A 172 2.12 3.33 -14.97
C LYS A 172 3.23 4.34 -15.22
N PHE A 173 3.41 5.22 -14.24
CA PHE A 173 4.55 6.13 -14.24
C PHE A 173 5.82 5.38 -13.84
N ASP A 174 6.87 5.52 -14.66
CA ASP A 174 8.18 4.95 -14.32
C ASP A 174 8.89 5.85 -13.31
N LEU A 175 8.94 5.41 -12.06
CA LEU A 175 9.61 6.12 -10.98
C LEU A 175 11.13 6.25 -11.19
N ALA A 176 11.74 5.42 -12.04
CA ALA A 176 13.17 5.52 -12.35
C ALA A 176 13.51 6.84 -13.06
N THR A 177 12.54 7.50 -13.73
CA THR A 177 12.74 8.82 -14.31
C THR A 177 13.06 9.91 -13.29
N LEU A 178 12.70 9.70 -12.02
CA LEU A 178 12.98 10.59 -10.90
C LEU A 178 14.35 10.33 -10.25
N ALA A 179 15.02 9.25 -10.62
CA ALA A 179 16.33 8.88 -10.06
C ALA A 179 17.41 9.94 -10.36
N PRO A 180 18.44 10.04 -9.51
CA PRO A 180 19.60 10.89 -9.82
C PRO A 180 20.25 10.44 -11.12
N LYS A 181 20.56 11.39 -12.02
CA LYS A 181 21.19 11.10 -13.32
C LYS A 181 22.70 11.04 -13.27
N GLY A 182 23.28 11.05 -12.11
CA GLY A 182 24.71 11.05 -11.85
C GLY A 182 24.99 11.81 -10.57
N GLY A 183 26.25 12.04 -10.30
CA GLY A 183 26.69 12.77 -9.10
C GLY A 183 27.95 12.14 -8.49
N ASP A 184 28.47 12.81 -7.48
CA ASP A 184 29.59 12.35 -6.67
C ASP A 184 29.24 12.57 -5.21
N VAL A 185 29.50 11.58 -4.37
CA VAL A 185 29.23 11.63 -2.93
C VAL A 185 30.03 12.78 -2.28
N ALA A 186 31.28 12.98 -2.70
CA ALA A 186 32.11 14.05 -2.16
C ALA A 186 31.56 15.45 -2.53
N ALA A 187 31.09 15.62 -3.76
CA ALA A 187 30.46 16.87 -4.22
C ALA A 187 29.11 17.16 -3.55
N SER A 188 28.39 16.12 -3.12
CA SER A 188 27.13 16.25 -2.38
C SER A 188 27.33 16.70 -0.93
N ARG A 189 28.56 16.68 -0.42
CA ARG A 189 28.88 17.05 0.98
C ARG A 189 28.86 18.57 1.16
N LYS A 190 27.96 19.04 2.03
CA LYS A 190 27.81 20.47 2.38
C LYS A 190 28.73 20.94 3.47
N GLY A 191 29.21 20.03 4.33
CA GLY A 191 30.02 20.32 5.49
C GLY A 191 29.82 19.31 6.61
N HIS A 192 30.09 19.77 7.84
CA HIS A 192 29.88 18.98 9.06
C HIS A 192 29.53 19.88 10.24
N ARG A 193 28.91 19.31 11.27
CA ARG A 193 28.61 19.99 12.54
C ARG A 193 28.53 18.97 13.68
N ALA A 194 28.70 19.43 14.90
CA ALA A 194 28.46 18.62 16.08
C ALA A 194 26.95 18.36 16.23
N VAL A 195 26.58 17.11 16.42
CA VAL A 195 25.18 16.67 16.66
C VAL A 195 25.16 15.68 17.82
N PHE A 196 24.16 15.81 18.68
CA PHE A 196 23.99 14.95 19.83
C PHE A 196 23.20 13.68 19.47
N PHE A 197 23.83 12.50 19.58
CA PHE A 197 23.21 11.20 19.39
C PHE A 197 23.41 10.32 20.62
N ALA A 198 22.36 9.71 21.11
CA ALA A 198 22.40 8.67 22.16
C ALA A 198 23.26 9.02 23.40
N GLY A 199 23.31 10.30 23.79
CA GLY A 199 24.01 10.72 24.99
C GLY A 199 25.40 11.31 24.74
N ASP A 200 25.87 11.40 23.51
CA ASP A 200 27.19 11.94 23.16
C ASP A 200 27.16 12.88 21.93
N TRP A 201 28.15 13.74 21.80
CA TRP A 201 28.34 14.64 20.67
C TRP A 201 29.22 14.01 19.60
N HIS A 202 28.72 13.98 18.38
CA HIS A 202 29.41 13.43 17.22
C HIS A 202 29.62 14.48 16.15
N GLU A 203 30.83 14.54 15.58
CA GLU A 203 31.06 15.29 14.37
C GLU A 203 30.35 14.60 13.20
N THR A 204 29.35 15.28 12.64
CA THR A 204 28.36 14.68 11.75
C THR A 204 28.44 15.31 10.37
N ALA A 205 28.69 14.52 9.35
CA ALA A 205 28.71 14.97 7.97
C ALA A 205 27.30 15.34 7.47
N ILE A 206 27.22 16.43 6.68
CA ILE A 206 25.97 16.92 6.09
C ILE A 206 26.05 16.79 4.58
N TYR A 207 25.04 16.19 3.98
CA TYR A 207 24.95 15.99 2.53
C TYR A 207 23.69 16.62 1.95
N ALA A 208 23.77 17.17 0.75
CA ALA A 208 22.61 17.49 -0.08
C ALA A 208 22.02 16.18 -0.61
N ARG A 209 20.93 15.72 0.00
CA ARG A 209 20.39 14.38 -0.26
C ARG A 209 20.02 14.14 -1.72
N LEU A 210 19.43 15.13 -2.39
CA LEU A 210 19.00 14.99 -3.78
C LEU A 210 20.15 14.90 -4.79
N ASP A 211 21.37 15.31 -4.39
CA ASP A 211 22.57 15.28 -5.22
C ASP A 211 23.38 13.97 -5.06
N LEU A 212 22.99 13.12 -4.10
CA LEU A 212 23.59 11.81 -3.93
C LEU A 212 23.30 10.91 -5.14
N PRO A 213 24.34 10.28 -5.74
CA PRO A 213 24.15 9.38 -6.88
C PRO A 213 23.50 8.05 -6.46
N VAL A 214 22.93 7.34 -7.43
CA VAL A 214 22.53 5.94 -7.26
C VAL A 214 23.72 5.11 -6.82
N GLY A 215 23.52 4.24 -5.84
CA GLY A 215 24.57 3.42 -5.24
C GLY A 215 25.43 4.15 -4.20
N ALA A 216 25.17 5.44 -3.92
CA ALA A 216 25.88 6.14 -2.82
C ALA A 216 25.65 5.40 -1.50
N VAL A 217 26.73 5.23 -0.75
CA VAL A 217 26.74 4.63 0.60
C VAL A 217 27.27 5.65 1.59
N ILE A 218 26.46 5.94 2.60
CA ILE A 218 26.80 6.89 3.66
C ILE A 218 26.68 6.17 5.00
N ASP A 219 27.80 6.03 5.69
CA ASP A 219 27.78 5.52 7.06
C ASP A 219 27.46 6.66 8.04
N GLY A 220 26.66 6.35 9.06
CA GLY A 220 26.36 7.27 10.15
C GLY A 220 27.57 7.47 11.10
N PRO A 221 27.62 8.61 11.80
CA PRO A 221 26.60 9.65 11.86
C PRO A 221 26.59 10.56 10.64
N ALA A 222 25.43 10.80 10.06
CA ALA A 222 25.26 11.71 8.94
C ALA A 222 23.87 12.37 8.92
N ILE A 223 23.79 13.54 8.30
CA ILE A 223 22.54 14.24 8.03
C ILE A 223 22.38 14.39 6.50
N LEU A 224 21.26 13.94 5.97
CA LEU A 224 20.93 14.13 4.57
C LEU A 224 19.81 15.18 4.48
N GLU A 225 20.17 16.37 4.02
CA GLU A 225 19.26 17.52 3.93
C GLU A 225 18.62 17.61 2.53
N GLN A 226 17.34 17.98 2.51
CA GLN A 226 16.65 18.44 1.32
C GLN A 226 15.57 19.46 1.72
N PRO A 227 14.98 20.23 0.77
CA PRO A 227 14.07 21.33 1.11
C PRO A 227 12.83 20.93 1.91
N ASP A 228 12.32 19.73 1.74
CA ASP A 228 11.08 19.24 2.34
C ASP A 228 11.27 18.21 3.45
N THR A 229 12.50 17.78 3.76
CA THR A 229 12.79 16.84 4.85
C THR A 229 14.26 16.85 5.27
N THR A 230 14.52 16.29 6.44
CA THR A 230 15.85 15.94 6.92
C THR A 230 15.87 14.48 7.31
N VAL A 231 16.86 13.74 6.85
CA VAL A 231 17.06 12.32 7.17
C VAL A 231 18.27 12.20 8.09
N LEU A 232 18.08 11.59 9.24
CA LEU A 232 19.16 11.25 10.16
C LEU A 232 19.65 9.83 9.90
N VAL A 233 20.96 9.68 9.83
CA VAL A 233 21.65 8.38 9.79
C VAL A 233 22.46 8.30 11.08
N ASP A 234 21.93 7.64 12.10
CA ASP A 234 22.54 7.55 13.41
C ASP A 234 23.85 6.74 13.39
N PRO A 235 24.73 6.89 14.39
CA PRO A 235 25.86 6.00 14.56
C PRO A 235 25.44 4.54 14.54
N GLY A 236 26.14 3.69 13.77
CA GLY A 236 25.77 2.27 13.61
C GLY A 236 24.77 1.97 12.49
N LEU A 237 24.17 3.00 11.89
CA LEU A 237 23.34 2.84 10.69
C LEU A 237 24.12 3.18 9.41
N ARG A 238 23.57 2.68 8.29
CA ARG A 238 24.06 2.94 6.93
C ARG A 238 22.88 3.36 6.06
N ALA A 239 23.09 4.37 5.25
CA ALA A 239 22.18 4.82 4.21
C ALA A 239 22.73 4.45 2.82
N THR A 240 21.90 3.85 1.98
CA THR A 240 22.25 3.52 0.58
C THR A 240 21.19 4.11 -0.35
N VAL A 241 21.62 4.73 -1.45
CA VAL A 241 20.70 5.27 -2.46
C VAL A 241 20.37 4.19 -3.49
N ASP A 242 19.10 3.82 -3.60
CA ASP A 242 18.64 2.81 -4.56
C ASP A 242 18.53 3.34 -6.01
N SER A 243 18.15 2.46 -6.94
CA SER A 243 17.97 2.79 -8.36
C SER A 243 16.86 3.82 -8.65
N PHE A 244 16.00 4.11 -7.70
CA PHE A 244 14.93 5.11 -7.79
C PHE A 244 15.28 6.43 -7.07
N GLY A 245 16.44 6.47 -6.42
CA GLY A 245 16.88 7.61 -5.61
C GLY A 245 16.25 7.65 -4.20
N ASN A 246 15.63 6.55 -3.76
CA ASN A 246 15.23 6.42 -2.36
C ASN A 246 16.46 6.16 -1.49
N THR A 247 16.38 6.53 -0.22
CA THR A 247 17.43 6.23 0.75
C THR A 247 17.01 5.04 1.59
N ILE A 248 17.74 3.93 1.47
CA ILE A 248 17.56 2.73 2.30
C ILE A 248 18.43 2.89 3.53
N ILE A 249 17.82 2.82 4.71
CA ILE A 249 18.55 2.92 5.99
C ILE A 249 18.43 1.57 6.70
N GLU A 250 19.57 1.03 7.09
CA GLU A 250 19.66 -0.26 7.76
C GLU A 250 20.82 -0.28 8.76
N ARG A 251 20.84 -1.27 9.64
CA ARG A 251 21.96 -1.45 10.56
C ARG A 251 23.22 -1.80 9.76
N ARG A 252 24.33 -1.18 10.13
CA ARG A 252 25.62 -1.54 9.57
C ARG A 252 26.03 -2.92 10.06
N GLU A 253 26.28 -3.83 9.13
CA GLU A 253 26.89 -5.11 9.47
C GLU A 253 28.28 -4.85 10.01
N GLY A 254 28.59 -5.43 11.16
CA GLY A 254 29.87 -5.28 11.85
C GLY A 254 30.98 -6.08 11.18
#